data_53defc2a6796f1e6f48d91d9dde74b41
#
_entry.id   53defc2a6796f1e6f48d91d9dde74b41
#
_cell.length_a   1.000
_cell.length_b   1.000
_cell.length_c   1.000
_cell.angle_alpha   90.00
_cell.angle_beta   90.00
_cell.angle_gamma   90.00
#
_symmetry.space_group_name_H-M   'P 1'
#
loop_
_entity.id
_entity.type
_entity.pdbx_description
1 polymer ?
#
loop_
_entity_poly.entity_id
_entity_poly.type
_entity_poly.pdbx_seq_one_letter_code
_entity_poly.pdbx_strand_id
1 'polypeptide(L)'
;MDFPAFKQEFHIKGIDLLPHRDPFLFVDELISADETGALGVYTYTDPSTAIPGKTVNTFFEGHFPFYPVVPGVVLIESMAQVAGCALVARKVLPADPAFLLAAVDKVRFRRQVRPGDTLTTVVTNLNKVISRLGLFSLKGYVGDELAAEAEVKCVLGTQDKLGF
;
A
#
# COMPACT_ATOMS: atom_id res chain seq x y z
N MET A 1 -6.41 7.95 -16.94
CA MET A 1 -7.28 6.80 -16.57
C MET A 1 -8.17 7.22 -15.42
N ASP A 2 -9.47 6.92 -15.49
CA ASP A 2 -10.35 7.16 -14.34
C ASP A 2 -10.27 5.94 -13.42
N PHE A 3 -9.73 6.11 -12.22
CA PHE A 3 -9.70 5.05 -11.22
C PHE A 3 -11.09 4.81 -10.66
N PRO A 4 -11.39 3.61 -10.12
CA PRO A 4 -12.67 3.33 -9.50
C PRO A 4 -12.98 4.35 -8.40
N ALA A 5 -14.17 4.94 -8.44
CA ALA A 5 -14.67 5.78 -7.35
C ALA A 5 -15.30 4.87 -6.29
N PHE A 6 -14.73 4.87 -5.08
CA PHE A 6 -15.33 4.22 -3.92
C PHE A 6 -16.23 5.19 -3.16
N LYS A 7 -17.29 4.68 -2.53
CA LYS A 7 -18.41 5.48 -1.99
C LYS A 7 -18.02 6.52 -0.94
N GLN A 8 -16.93 6.29 -0.20
CA GLN A 8 -16.50 7.17 0.87
C GLN A 8 -15.12 7.75 0.58
N GLU A 9 -15.03 9.06 0.52
CA GLU A 9 -13.77 9.79 0.48
C GLU A 9 -13.21 9.96 1.89
N PHE A 10 -11.90 9.78 2.04
CA PHE A 10 -11.21 9.86 3.32
C PHE A 10 -10.16 10.95 3.36
N HIS A 11 -9.23 10.98 2.40
CA HIS A 11 -8.08 11.89 2.38
C HIS A 11 -7.27 11.88 3.69
N ILE A 12 -6.97 10.67 4.20
CA ILE A 12 -6.25 10.46 5.47
C ILE A 12 -4.83 9.99 5.18
N LYS A 13 -3.85 10.58 5.88
CA LYS A 13 -2.45 10.16 5.76
C LYS A 13 -2.25 8.73 6.27
N GLY A 14 -1.41 7.96 5.58
CA GLY A 14 -1.11 6.58 5.97
C GLY A 14 -0.55 6.46 7.39
N ILE A 15 0.26 7.43 7.83
CA ILE A 15 0.84 7.47 9.17
C ILE A 15 -0.21 7.56 10.30
N ASP A 16 -1.40 8.10 10.00
CA ASP A 16 -2.49 8.24 10.98
C ASP A 16 -3.35 6.96 11.06
N LEU A 17 -3.20 6.04 10.10
CA LEU A 17 -3.98 4.81 10.00
C LEU A 17 -3.16 3.56 10.33
N LEU A 18 -1.87 3.57 10.01
CA LEU A 18 -1.02 2.38 10.11
C LEU A 18 -0.06 2.45 11.31
N PRO A 19 0.33 1.31 11.89
CA PRO A 19 1.39 1.24 12.88
C PRO A 19 2.79 1.45 12.27
N HIS A 20 2.93 1.31 10.96
CA HIS A 20 4.18 1.47 10.21
C HIS A 20 4.77 2.88 10.38
N ARG A 21 6.08 2.97 10.39
CA ARG A 21 6.84 4.23 10.42
C ARG A 21 7.98 4.16 9.42
N ASP A 22 8.55 5.31 9.07
CA ASP A 22 9.76 5.35 8.27
C ASP A 22 10.88 4.47 8.87
N PRO A 23 11.63 3.76 8.02
CA PRO A 23 11.62 3.78 6.55
C PRO A 23 10.65 2.78 5.89
N PHE A 24 9.65 2.25 6.61
CA PHE A 24 8.77 1.18 6.12
C PHE A 24 7.29 1.57 6.05
N LEU A 25 6.99 2.86 5.95
CA LEU A 25 5.66 3.39 5.66
C LEU A 25 5.58 3.78 4.18
N PHE A 26 4.71 3.10 3.42
CA PHE A 26 4.58 3.25 1.97
C PHE A 26 3.15 3.64 1.53
N VAL A 27 2.49 4.47 2.32
CA VAL A 27 1.23 5.12 1.96
C VAL A 27 1.29 6.59 2.35
N ASP A 28 1.22 7.49 1.39
CA ASP A 28 1.09 8.93 1.67
C ASP A 28 -0.33 9.23 2.10
N GLU A 29 -1.31 8.73 1.34
CA GLU A 29 -2.72 9.05 1.55
C GLU A 29 -3.64 7.91 1.13
N LEU A 30 -4.63 7.61 1.96
CA LEU A 30 -5.83 6.88 1.58
C LEU A 30 -6.84 7.89 1.01
N ILE A 31 -7.17 7.76 -0.26
CA ILE A 31 -8.07 8.70 -0.95
C ILE A 31 -9.53 8.33 -0.72
N SER A 32 -9.90 7.08 -1.03
CA SER A 32 -11.28 6.61 -0.90
C SER A 32 -11.33 5.12 -0.62
N ALA A 33 -12.44 4.67 -0.02
CA ALA A 33 -12.72 3.25 0.18
C ALA A 33 -14.22 3.00 0.38
N ASP A 34 -14.60 1.73 0.18
CA ASP A 34 -15.90 1.18 0.59
C ASP A 34 -15.77 -0.30 0.94
N GLU A 35 -16.88 -1.01 1.06
CA GLU A 35 -16.87 -2.45 1.36
C GLU A 35 -16.22 -3.29 0.26
N THR A 36 -16.10 -2.79 -0.95
CA THR A 36 -15.60 -3.54 -2.10
C THR A 36 -14.14 -3.29 -2.38
N GLY A 37 -13.63 -2.08 -2.06
CA GLY A 37 -12.26 -1.73 -2.38
C GLY A 37 -11.78 -0.40 -1.82
N ALA A 38 -10.59 0.00 -2.26
CA ALA A 38 -9.92 1.23 -1.82
C ALA A 38 -8.99 1.79 -2.89
N LEU A 39 -8.73 3.09 -2.77
CA LEU A 39 -7.76 3.85 -3.55
C LEU A 39 -6.80 4.58 -2.61
N GLY A 40 -5.52 4.40 -2.81
CA GLY A 40 -4.47 5.10 -2.07
C GLY A 40 -3.26 5.39 -2.92
N VAL A 41 -2.39 6.28 -2.46
CA VAL A 41 -1.21 6.73 -3.21
C VAL A 41 0.05 6.75 -2.36
N TYR A 42 1.18 6.52 -3.01
CA TYR A 42 2.50 6.74 -2.45
C TYR A 42 3.47 7.22 -3.53
N THR A 43 4.19 8.31 -3.26
CA THR A 43 5.26 8.83 -4.15
C THR A 43 6.61 8.37 -3.64
N TYR A 44 7.34 7.63 -4.46
CA TYR A 44 8.69 7.18 -4.15
C TYR A 44 9.70 8.30 -4.43
N THR A 45 10.55 8.61 -3.46
CA THR A 45 11.53 9.70 -3.59
C THR A 45 12.93 9.26 -3.19
N ASP A 46 13.92 9.80 -3.90
CA ASP A 46 15.33 9.80 -3.54
C ASP A 46 15.79 11.26 -3.32
N PRO A 47 17.08 11.54 -3.02
CA PRO A 47 17.54 12.91 -2.84
C PRO A 47 17.32 13.84 -4.06
N SER A 48 17.28 13.30 -5.28
CA SER A 48 17.06 14.08 -6.51
C SER A 48 15.59 14.44 -6.75
N THR A 49 14.66 13.69 -6.16
CA THR A 49 13.21 13.85 -6.30
C THR A 49 12.54 14.16 -4.94
N ALA A 50 13.33 14.62 -3.97
CA ALA A 50 12.87 14.86 -2.60
C ALA A 50 11.71 15.85 -2.54
N ILE A 51 10.71 15.52 -1.71
CA ILE A 51 9.55 16.36 -1.42
C ILE A 51 9.72 16.93 0.00
N PRO A 52 9.56 18.25 0.21
CA PRO A 52 9.67 18.84 1.53
C PRO A 52 8.76 18.16 2.57
N GLY A 53 9.34 17.77 3.71
CA GLY A 53 8.62 17.10 4.79
C GLY A 53 8.35 15.61 4.59
N LYS A 54 8.84 15.03 3.51
CA LYS A 54 8.78 13.58 3.23
C LYS A 54 10.15 12.94 3.34
N THR A 55 10.24 11.82 4.04
CA THR A 55 11.47 11.01 4.13
C THR A 55 11.76 10.34 2.77
N VAL A 56 12.99 10.44 2.29
CA VAL A 56 13.42 9.75 1.07
C VAL A 56 13.55 8.24 1.28
N ASN A 57 13.34 7.48 0.22
CA ASN A 57 13.43 6.03 0.26
C ASN A 57 14.89 5.59 0.11
N THR A 58 15.50 5.16 1.19
CA THR A 58 16.93 4.80 1.26
C THR A 58 17.30 3.55 0.45
N PHE A 59 16.33 2.68 0.13
CA PHE A 59 16.61 1.49 -0.69
C PHE A 59 17.11 1.83 -2.11
N PHE A 60 16.87 3.04 -2.62
CA PHE A 60 17.40 3.47 -3.92
C PHE A 60 18.93 3.56 -3.96
N GLU A 61 19.59 3.76 -2.81
CA GLU A 61 21.05 3.77 -2.70
C GLU A 61 21.67 2.41 -3.09
N GLY A 62 20.94 1.33 -2.84
CA GLY A 62 21.39 -0.04 -3.10
C GLY A 62 20.67 -0.74 -4.25
N HIS A 63 19.48 -0.27 -4.66
CA HIS A 63 18.65 -1.00 -5.64
C HIS A 63 18.26 -0.12 -6.87
N PHE A 64 19.16 0.23 -7.77
CA PHE A 64 20.62 -0.03 -7.82
C PHE A 64 21.34 1.32 -7.89
N PRO A 65 22.60 1.47 -7.42
CA PRO A 65 23.30 2.76 -7.39
C PRO A 65 23.37 3.50 -8.73
N PHE A 66 23.51 2.76 -9.83
CA PHE A 66 23.58 3.29 -11.19
C PHE A 66 22.25 3.28 -11.94
N TYR A 67 21.21 2.69 -11.36
CA TYR A 67 19.89 2.54 -11.98
C TYR A 67 18.80 2.36 -10.91
N PRO A 68 18.40 3.43 -10.21
CA PRO A 68 17.45 3.34 -9.11
C PRO A 68 16.07 2.91 -9.60
N VAL A 69 15.56 1.83 -9.02
CA VAL A 69 14.20 1.31 -9.22
C VAL A 69 13.64 0.83 -7.89
N VAL A 70 12.33 0.93 -7.71
CA VAL A 70 11.65 0.40 -6.52
C VAL A 70 11.74 -1.13 -6.54
N PRO A 71 12.20 -1.78 -5.46
CA PRO A 71 12.17 -3.23 -5.36
C PRO A 71 10.74 -3.76 -5.50
N GLY A 72 10.54 -4.84 -6.28
CA GLY A 72 9.21 -5.40 -6.50
C GLY A 72 8.49 -5.80 -5.21
N VAL A 73 9.24 -6.30 -4.21
CA VAL A 73 8.68 -6.63 -2.89
C VAL A 73 8.17 -5.41 -2.14
N VAL A 74 8.78 -4.23 -2.34
CA VAL A 74 8.31 -2.97 -1.77
C VAL A 74 7.03 -2.49 -2.45
N LEU A 75 6.86 -2.73 -3.76
CA LEU A 75 5.59 -2.45 -4.44
C LEU A 75 4.44 -3.29 -3.86
N ILE A 76 4.68 -4.58 -3.60
CA ILE A 76 3.67 -5.46 -2.96
C ILE A 76 3.32 -4.93 -1.58
N GLU A 77 4.31 -4.59 -0.76
CA GLU A 77 4.11 -4.05 0.58
C GLU A 77 3.32 -2.73 0.55
N SER A 78 3.72 -1.79 -0.32
CA SER A 78 3.00 -0.51 -0.50
C SER A 78 1.53 -0.73 -0.84
N MET A 79 1.24 -1.62 -1.79
CA MET A 79 -0.14 -1.95 -2.16
C MET A 79 -0.91 -2.63 -1.03
N ALA A 80 -0.29 -3.53 -0.26
CA ALA A 80 -0.91 -4.20 0.88
C ALA A 80 -1.21 -3.21 2.02
N GLN A 81 -0.35 -2.24 2.26
CA GLN A 81 -0.57 -1.19 3.24
C GLN A 81 -1.82 -0.34 2.93
N VAL A 82 -2.14 -0.08 1.66
CA VAL A 82 -3.39 0.61 1.29
C VAL A 82 -4.63 -0.21 1.72
N ALA A 83 -4.60 -1.53 1.59
CA ALA A 83 -5.68 -2.38 2.11
C ALA A 83 -5.81 -2.25 3.63
N GLY A 84 -4.69 -2.24 4.35
CA GLY A 84 -4.65 -2.00 5.80
C GLY A 84 -5.26 -0.64 6.18
N CYS A 85 -4.86 0.44 5.50
CA CYS A 85 -5.43 1.78 5.69
C CYS A 85 -6.95 1.77 5.55
N ALA A 86 -7.47 1.13 4.50
CA ALA A 86 -8.91 1.08 4.24
C ALA A 86 -9.67 0.32 5.33
N LEU A 87 -9.13 -0.79 5.84
CA LEU A 87 -9.75 -1.55 6.92
C LEU A 87 -9.81 -0.76 8.23
N VAL A 88 -8.77 0.02 8.54
CA VAL A 88 -8.74 0.89 9.72
C VAL A 88 -9.69 2.08 9.56
N ALA A 89 -9.61 2.82 8.44
CA ALA A 89 -10.44 3.98 8.18
C ALA A 89 -11.94 3.64 8.21
N ARG A 90 -12.31 2.45 7.71
CA ARG A 90 -13.67 1.92 7.75
C ARG A 90 -14.06 1.26 9.08
N LYS A 91 -13.19 1.29 10.08
CA LYS A 91 -13.41 0.69 11.40
C LYS A 91 -13.69 -0.82 11.36
N VAL A 92 -13.16 -1.52 10.36
CA VAL A 92 -13.17 -2.99 10.28
C VAL A 92 -12.09 -3.55 11.21
N LEU A 93 -10.96 -2.85 11.32
CA LEU A 93 -9.93 -3.10 12.31
C LEU A 93 -9.96 -2.04 13.42
N PRO A 94 -9.56 -2.39 14.65
CA PRO A 94 -9.49 -1.47 15.78
C PRO A 94 -8.37 -0.42 15.60
N ALA A 95 -8.27 0.50 16.57
CA ALA A 95 -7.30 1.60 16.54
C ALA A 95 -5.83 1.17 16.77
N ASP A 96 -5.61 -0.03 17.28
CA ASP A 96 -4.30 -0.70 17.42
C ASP A 96 -4.15 -1.86 16.43
N PRO A 97 -4.29 -1.59 15.12
CA PRO A 97 -4.38 -2.65 14.12
C PRO A 97 -3.05 -3.37 13.98
N ALA A 98 -3.12 -4.66 13.77
CA ALA A 98 -2.00 -5.45 13.28
C ALA A 98 -2.47 -6.31 12.11
N PHE A 99 -1.68 -6.34 11.05
CA PHE A 99 -1.91 -7.24 9.93
C PHE A 99 -0.57 -7.72 9.41
N LEU A 100 -0.51 -9.01 9.17
CA LEU A 100 0.69 -9.69 8.70
C LEU A 100 0.43 -10.31 7.34
N LEU A 101 1.33 -10.06 6.41
CA LEU A 101 1.28 -10.68 5.09
C LEU A 101 1.60 -12.16 5.23
N ALA A 102 0.62 -13.02 4.95
CA ALA A 102 0.71 -14.48 5.10
C ALA A 102 1.04 -15.19 3.78
N ALA A 103 0.55 -14.67 2.67
CA ALA A 103 0.85 -15.22 1.35
C ALA A 103 0.69 -14.15 0.26
N VAL A 104 1.42 -14.33 -0.83
CA VAL A 104 1.36 -13.49 -2.03
C VAL A 104 1.28 -14.41 -3.24
N ASP A 105 0.23 -14.26 -4.01
CA ASP A 105 -0.06 -15.07 -5.20
C ASP A 105 -0.20 -14.18 -6.44
N LYS A 106 -0.08 -14.77 -7.62
CA LYS A 106 -0.33 -14.13 -8.93
C LYS A 106 0.41 -12.81 -9.15
N VAL A 107 1.63 -12.70 -8.61
CA VAL A 107 2.45 -11.49 -8.74
C VAL A 107 2.90 -11.30 -10.19
N ARG A 108 2.74 -10.07 -10.68
CA ARG A 108 3.29 -9.62 -11.95
C ARG A 108 3.82 -8.21 -11.82
N PHE A 109 5.06 -7.98 -12.23
CA PHE A 109 5.66 -6.65 -12.40
C PHE A 109 5.69 -6.34 -13.89
N ARG A 110 5.05 -5.26 -14.30
CA ARG A 110 4.83 -4.93 -15.71
C ARG A 110 5.57 -3.67 -16.14
N ARG A 111 5.84 -2.78 -15.18
CA ARG A 111 6.55 -1.53 -15.39
C ARG A 111 7.49 -1.29 -14.22
N GLN A 112 8.67 -0.76 -14.50
CA GLN A 112 9.57 -0.26 -13.46
C GLN A 112 8.98 1.00 -12.82
N VAL A 113 9.09 1.09 -11.50
CA VAL A 113 8.75 2.28 -10.71
C VAL A 113 10.06 2.92 -10.25
N ARG A 114 10.21 4.21 -10.45
CA ARG A 114 11.46 4.95 -10.24
C ARG A 114 11.28 6.08 -9.22
N PRO A 115 12.39 6.70 -8.74
CA PRO A 115 12.29 7.92 -7.95
C PRO A 115 11.46 8.99 -8.68
N GLY A 116 10.54 9.63 -7.95
CA GLY A 116 9.59 10.61 -8.47
C GLY A 116 8.26 10.03 -8.95
N ASP A 117 8.18 8.72 -9.20
CA ASP A 117 6.90 8.09 -9.58
C ASP A 117 5.95 8.00 -8.39
N THR A 118 4.67 8.29 -8.65
CA THR A 118 3.58 8.05 -7.71
C THR A 118 2.86 6.76 -8.08
N LEU A 119 2.85 5.80 -7.14
CA LEU A 119 2.08 4.58 -7.27
C LEU A 119 0.66 4.83 -6.77
N THR A 120 -0.30 4.74 -7.67
CA THR A 120 -1.73 4.73 -7.34
C THR A 120 -2.18 3.29 -7.19
N THR A 121 -2.60 2.92 -5.99
CA THR A 121 -3.02 1.56 -5.65
C THR A 121 -4.53 1.45 -5.63
N VAL A 122 -5.05 0.50 -6.40
CA VAL A 122 -6.44 0.05 -6.35
C VAL A 122 -6.48 -1.30 -5.65
N VAL A 123 -7.19 -1.36 -4.54
CA VAL A 123 -7.51 -2.60 -3.82
C VAL A 123 -8.92 -3.03 -4.16
N THR A 124 -9.11 -4.30 -4.45
CA THR A 124 -10.44 -4.90 -4.64
C THR A 124 -10.63 -6.14 -3.75
N ASN A 125 -11.87 -6.62 -3.66
CA ASN A 125 -12.23 -7.72 -2.76
C ASN A 125 -12.04 -7.40 -1.27
N LEU A 126 -12.13 -6.14 -0.86
CA LEU A 126 -11.89 -5.72 0.52
C LEU A 126 -12.90 -6.35 1.51
N ASN A 127 -14.06 -6.80 1.03
CA ASN A 127 -15.07 -7.54 1.79
C ASN A 127 -14.75 -9.03 1.99
N LYS A 128 -13.71 -9.56 1.35
CA LYS A 128 -13.30 -10.97 1.51
C LYS A 128 -12.46 -11.16 2.77
N VAL A 129 -13.09 -10.99 3.91
CA VAL A 129 -12.50 -11.28 5.22
C VAL A 129 -13.25 -12.46 5.84
N ILE A 130 -12.52 -13.57 6.07
CA ILE A 130 -13.04 -14.79 6.64
C ILE A 130 -12.34 -15.02 7.98
N SER A 131 -13.07 -14.90 9.08
CA SER A 131 -12.51 -14.93 10.43
C SER A 131 -11.43 -13.82 10.59
N ARG A 132 -10.15 -14.19 10.58
CA ARG A 132 -9.00 -13.27 10.72
C ARG A 132 -8.14 -13.21 9.44
N LEU A 133 -8.61 -13.78 8.34
CA LEU A 133 -7.89 -13.83 7.08
C LEU A 133 -8.55 -12.92 6.04
N GLY A 134 -7.85 -11.89 5.63
CA GLY A 134 -8.23 -11.03 4.52
C GLY A 134 -7.62 -11.51 3.20
N LEU A 135 -8.41 -11.51 2.13
CA LEU A 135 -8.02 -11.95 0.78
C LEU A 135 -8.24 -10.78 -0.18
N PHE A 136 -7.18 -10.10 -0.59
CA PHE A 136 -7.29 -8.88 -1.38
C PHE A 136 -6.59 -9.01 -2.73
N SER A 137 -7.17 -8.37 -3.75
CA SER A 137 -6.54 -8.21 -5.06
C SER A 137 -6.01 -6.78 -5.17
N LEU A 138 -4.75 -6.64 -5.58
CA LEU A 138 -3.99 -5.40 -5.59
C LEU A 138 -3.55 -5.07 -7.00
N LYS A 139 -3.72 -3.82 -7.42
CA LYS A 139 -3.17 -3.28 -8.67
C LYS A 139 -2.55 -1.91 -8.40
N GLY A 140 -1.29 -1.76 -8.77
CA GLY A 140 -0.55 -0.50 -8.66
C GLY A 140 -0.28 0.10 -10.04
N TYR A 141 -0.59 1.37 -10.20
CA TYR A 141 -0.43 2.12 -11.45
C TYR A 141 0.51 3.29 -11.26
N VAL A 142 1.25 3.63 -12.32
CA VAL A 142 1.95 4.91 -12.44
C VAL A 142 1.38 5.65 -13.64
N GLY A 143 0.71 6.77 -13.40
CA GLY A 143 -0.16 7.37 -14.41
C GLY A 143 -1.24 6.36 -14.83
N ASP A 144 -1.33 6.08 -16.12
CA ASP A 144 -2.30 5.14 -16.70
C ASP A 144 -1.73 3.72 -16.90
N GLU A 145 -0.46 3.49 -16.56
CA GLU A 145 0.21 2.23 -16.78
C GLU A 145 0.16 1.32 -15.56
N LEU A 146 -0.34 0.09 -15.73
CA LEU A 146 -0.28 -0.94 -14.70
C LEU A 146 1.18 -1.34 -14.43
N ALA A 147 1.69 -1.00 -13.25
CA ALA A 147 3.06 -1.29 -12.86
C ALA A 147 3.21 -2.65 -12.17
N ALA A 148 2.28 -2.97 -11.27
CA ALA A 148 2.30 -4.23 -10.53
C ALA A 148 0.89 -4.72 -10.21
N GLU A 149 0.74 -6.03 -10.07
CA GLU A 149 -0.47 -6.66 -9.55
C GLU A 149 -0.14 -7.87 -8.70
N ALA A 150 -0.98 -8.16 -7.71
CA ALA A 150 -0.84 -9.32 -6.82
C ALA A 150 -2.18 -9.68 -6.19
N GLU A 151 -2.29 -10.92 -5.71
CA GLU A 151 -3.29 -11.33 -4.72
C GLU A 151 -2.57 -11.57 -3.39
N VAL A 152 -3.10 -11.02 -2.30
CA VAL A 152 -2.48 -11.17 -0.97
C VAL A 152 -3.43 -11.78 0.02
N LYS A 153 -2.87 -12.55 0.96
CA LYS A 153 -3.55 -13.06 2.15
C LYS A 153 -2.92 -12.40 3.37
N CYS A 154 -3.72 -11.74 4.18
CA CYS A 154 -3.25 -11.07 5.38
C CYS A 154 -3.95 -11.61 6.61
N VAL A 155 -3.20 -11.91 7.67
CA VAL A 155 -3.78 -12.19 8.99
C VAL A 155 -4.07 -10.86 9.67
N LEU A 156 -5.31 -10.68 10.10
CA LEU A 156 -5.85 -9.46 10.67
C LEU A 156 -6.09 -9.62 12.18
N GLY A 157 -5.81 -8.59 12.96
CA GLY A 157 -6.02 -8.60 14.40
C GLY A 157 -5.62 -7.32 15.10
N THR A 158 -5.42 -7.42 16.38
CA THR A 158 -4.78 -6.42 17.23
C THR A 158 -3.35 -6.84 17.54
N GLN A 159 -2.50 -5.89 17.96
CA GLN A 159 -1.09 -6.15 18.26
C GLN A 159 -0.94 -7.25 19.30
N ASP A 160 -1.68 -7.18 20.41
CA ASP A 160 -1.68 -8.19 21.49
C ASP A 160 -2.09 -9.59 20.99
N LYS A 161 -3.05 -9.69 20.07
CA LYS A 161 -3.54 -10.98 19.53
C LYS A 161 -2.62 -11.60 18.50
N LEU A 162 -1.72 -10.83 17.92
CA LEU A 162 -0.70 -11.29 16.97
C LEU A 162 0.68 -11.47 17.61
N GLY A 163 0.81 -11.19 18.92
CA GLY A 163 2.02 -11.45 19.70
C GLY A 163 3.08 -10.34 19.61
N PHE A 164 2.64 -9.10 19.37
CA PHE A 164 3.51 -7.91 19.42
C PHE A 164 3.54 -7.31 20.81
#